data_ea8523f5d5167199d849bc2327fb893c
#
_entry.id   ea8523f5d5167199d849bc2327fb893c
#
_cell.length_a   1.000
_cell.length_b   1.000
_cell.length_c   1.000
_cell.angle_alpha   90.00
_cell.angle_beta   90.00
_cell.angle_gamma   90.00
#
_symmetry.space_group_name_H-M   'P 1'
#
loop_
_entity.id
_entity.type
_entity.pdbx_description
1 polymer ?
#
loop_
_entity_poly.entity_id
_entity_poly.type
_entity_poly.pdbx_seq_one_letter_code
_entity_poly.pdbx_strand_id
1 'polypeptide(L)'
;IEDSGFFKTSSEALADYLPMIPDTTCIVFVEDAVDKRNRLFKKVKELGHAAEMKRQDSAQLARWAGTILAQNGRKITGSSMNLFLERTGDDMENIRMELEKLISYTMGSDVVTTEDVEAVTTVQVTNKIFDMVNAIVTRKTRLAMDLYEDLLTLKEPPMRILFLIARQFNQLLLVKEMTAKGTDRGTIASKLKIPPFVAGKVSAQAGAFTREQIL
;
A
#
# COMPACT_ATOMS: atom_id res chain seq x y z
N ILE A 1 -8.48 -8.05 -22.47
CA ILE A 1 -7.73 -6.88 -22.99
C ILE A 1 -7.28 -6.09 -21.77
N GLU A 2 -5.96 -5.96 -21.57
CA GLU A 2 -5.37 -5.28 -20.42
C GLU A 2 -4.55 -4.08 -20.90
N ASP A 3 -4.56 -2.99 -20.16
CA ASP A 3 -3.76 -1.75 -20.37
C ASP A 3 -3.78 -1.24 -21.81
N SER A 4 -4.94 -1.35 -22.46
CA SER A 4 -5.10 -0.99 -23.86
C SER A 4 -5.01 0.51 -24.14
N GLY A 5 -5.31 1.33 -23.14
CA GLY A 5 -5.43 2.78 -23.26
C GLY A 5 -6.68 3.26 -24.00
N PHE A 6 -7.55 2.37 -24.48
CA PHE A 6 -8.77 2.73 -25.22
C PHE A 6 -9.74 3.62 -24.44
N PHE A 7 -9.67 3.57 -23.12
CA PHE A 7 -10.50 4.38 -22.24
C PHE A 7 -9.89 5.74 -21.87
N LYS A 8 -8.63 5.99 -22.28
CA LYS A 8 -7.95 7.30 -22.15
C LYS A 8 -8.10 8.15 -23.42
N THR A 9 -8.08 7.49 -24.58
CA THR A 9 -8.22 8.13 -25.90
C THR A 9 -9.57 7.77 -26.52
N SER A 10 -10.00 8.52 -27.54
CA SER A 10 -11.24 8.20 -28.25
C SER A 10 -11.06 6.90 -29.05
N SER A 11 -11.93 5.92 -28.82
CA SER A 11 -11.97 4.63 -29.52
C SER A 11 -13.38 4.41 -30.08
N GLU A 12 -13.79 5.29 -31.01
CA GLU A 12 -15.16 5.32 -31.55
C GLU A 12 -15.51 4.05 -32.30
N ALA A 13 -14.60 3.56 -33.16
CA ALA A 13 -14.82 2.33 -33.92
C ALA A 13 -15.08 1.12 -33.00
N LEU A 14 -14.37 1.02 -31.86
CA LEU A 14 -14.60 -0.05 -30.90
C LEU A 14 -15.95 0.12 -30.18
N ALA A 15 -16.31 1.35 -29.84
CA ALA A 15 -17.60 1.63 -29.21
C ALA A 15 -18.79 1.30 -30.12
N ASP A 16 -18.64 1.48 -31.45
CA ASP A 16 -19.65 1.13 -32.44
C ASP A 16 -19.69 -0.38 -32.72
N TYR A 17 -18.57 -1.08 -32.54
CA TYR A 17 -18.48 -2.53 -32.71
C TYR A 17 -19.06 -3.32 -31.54
N LEU A 18 -18.98 -2.83 -30.31
CA LEU A 18 -19.46 -3.57 -29.12
C LEU A 18 -20.90 -4.13 -29.22
N PRO A 19 -21.88 -3.38 -29.76
CA PRO A 19 -23.25 -3.89 -29.91
C PRO A 19 -23.40 -5.03 -30.94
N MET A 20 -22.40 -5.24 -31.80
CA MET A 20 -22.41 -6.28 -32.85
C MET A 20 -21.73 -7.57 -32.40
N ILE A 21 -21.20 -7.61 -31.18
CA ILE A 21 -20.53 -8.79 -30.66
C ILE A 21 -21.57 -9.88 -30.43
N PRO A 22 -21.33 -11.12 -30.92
CA PRO A 22 -22.26 -12.23 -30.71
C PRO A 22 -22.30 -12.65 -29.25
N ASP A 23 -23.44 -13.17 -28.81
CA ASP A 23 -23.69 -13.64 -27.43
C ASP A 23 -22.71 -14.73 -26.96
N THR A 24 -22.01 -15.39 -27.87
CA THR A 24 -20.99 -16.40 -27.59
C THR A 24 -19.64 -15.79 -27.17
N THR A 25 -19.49 -14.46 -27.25
CA THR A 25 -18.23 -13.76 -27.00
C THR A 25 -18.37 -12.84 -25.78
N CYS A 26 -17.46 -12.99 -24.83
CA CYS A 26 -17.32 -12.08 -23.69
C CYS A 26 -16.00 -11.32 -23.78
N ILE A 27 -16.05 -9.99 -23.76
CA ILE A 27 -14.87 -9.13 -23.73
C ILE A 27 -14.72 -8.55 -22.34
N VAL A 28 -13.54 -8.77 -21.73
CA VAL A 28 -13.18 -8.20 -20.44
C VAL A 28 -12.06 -7.18 -20.65
N PHE A 29 -12.28 -5.94 -20.21
CA PHE A 29 -11.28 -4.88 -20.20
C PHE A 29 -10.76 -4.70 -18.79
N VAL A 30 -9.44 -4.69 -18.63
CA VAL A 30 -8.76 -4.40 -17.36
C VAL A 30 -7.86 -3.17 -17.59
N GLU A 31 -8.21 -2.05 -16.97
CA GLU A 31 -7.58 -0.76 -17.24
C GLU A 31 -7.26 -0.01 -15.95
N ASP A 32 -6.04 0.49 -15.83
CA ASP A 32 -5.61 1.29 -14.68
C ASP A 32 -6.20 2.70 -14.65
N ALA A 33 -6.51 3.26 -15.82
CA ALA A 33 -7.03 4.62 -15.93
C ALA A 33 -8.14 4.71 -16.97
N VAL A 34 -9.32 5.08 -16.51
CA VAL A 34 -10.55 5.18 -17.31
C VAL A 34 -11.12 6.59 -17.22
N ASP A 35 -11.31 7.26 -18.36
CA ASP A 35 -12.14 8.46 -18.41
C ASP A 35 -13.62 8.03 -18.52
N LYS A 36 -14.36 8.24 -17.43
CA LYS A 36 -15.80 7.88 -17.36
C LYS A 36 -16.67 8.66 -18.33
N ARG A 37 -16.15 9.73 -18.94
CA ARG A 37 -16.82 10.51 -19.99
C ARG A 37 -16.65 9.88 -21.38
N ASN A 38 -15.67 8.99 -21.54
CA ASN A 38 -15.37 8.31 -22.80
C ASN A 38 -16.60 7.53 -23.30
N ARG A 39 -16.84 7.60 -24.63
CA ARG A 39 -17.96 6.93 -25.29
C ARG A 39 -17.88 5.40 -25.12
N LEU A 40 -16.69 4.81 -25.24
CA LEU A 40 -16.48 3.38 -25.05
C LEU A 40 -16.86 2.95 -23.65
N PHE A 41 -16.46 3.71 -22.60
CA PHE A 41 -16.85 3.41 -21.22
C PHE A 41 -18.37 3.40 -21.01
N LYS A 42 -19.05 4.40 -21.59
CA LYS A 42 -20.52 4.49 -21.52
C LYS A 42 -21.17 3.29 -22.20
N LYS A 43 -20.64 2.87 -23.37
CA LYS A 43 -21.13 1.67 -24.08
C LYS A 43 -20.89 0.39 -23.31
N VAL A 44 -19.70 0.19 -22.73
CA VAL A 44 -19.41 -0.97 -21.88
C VAL A 44 -20.37 -1.03 -20.68
N LYS A 45 -20.62 0.13 -20.06
CA LYS A 45 -21.55 0.20 -18.91
C LYS A 45 -23.01 -0.05 -19.28
N GLU A 46 -23.41 0.31 -20.50
CA GLU A 46 -24.76 0.08 -21.06
C GLU A 46 -24.99 -1.39 -21.38
N LEU A 47 -24.02 -2.05 -22.01
CA LEU A 47 -24.14 -3.42 -22.55
C LEU A 47 -23.68 -4.48 -21.53
N GLY A 48 -22.96 -4.11 -20.50
CA GLY A 48 -22.40 -5.06 -19.56
C GLY A 48 -22.20 -4.46 -18.16
N HIS A 49 -21.13 -4.90 -17.49
CA HIS A 49 -20.82 -4.49 -16.13
C HIS A 49 -19.48 -3.75 -16.06
N ALA A 50 -19.43 -2.65 -15.32
CA ALA A 50 -18.21 -1.92 -15.04
C ALA A 50 -17.97 -1.86 -13.53
N ALA A 51 -16.88 -2.45 -13.06
CA ALA A 51 -16.46 -2.44 -11.67
C ALA A 51 -15.22 -1.56 -11.49
N GLU A 52 -15.26 -0.63 -10.54
CA GLU A 52 -14.09 0.17 -10.16
C GLU A 52 -13.41 -0.45 -8.95
N MET A 53 -12.23 -1.03 -9.15
CA MET A 53 -11.40 -1.65 -8.11
C MET A 53 -10.48 -0.61 -7.51
N LYS A 54 -10.92 0.08 -6.44
CA LYS A 54 -10.11 1.05 -5.71
C LYS A 54 -9.20 0.36 -4.71
N ARG A 55 -8.01 0.94 -4.49
CA ARG A 55 -7.19 0.54 -3.34
C ARG A 55 -7.98 0.76 -2.06
N GLN A 56 -7.92 -0.25 -1.19
CA GLN A 56 -8.62 -0.21 0.07
C GLN A 56 -7.87 0.66 1.08
N ASP A 57 -8.61 1.34 1.96
CA ASP A 57 -8.01 2.03 3.09
C ASP A 57 -7.65 1.04 4.21
N SER A 58 -6.86 1.51 5.19
CA SER A 58 -6.39 0.65 6.29
C SER A 58 -7.53 0.06 7.13
N ALA A 59 -8.66 0.78 7.27
CA ALA A 59 -9.81 0.29 8.01
C ALA A 59 -10.55 -0.80 7.22
N GLN A 60 -10.61 -0.68 5.91
CA GLN A 60 -11.18 -1.70 5.02
C GLN A 60 -10.30 -2.95 4.99
N LEU A 61 -8.97 -2.77 4.90
CA LEU A 61 -8.00 -3.87 4.95
C LEU A 61 -8.07 -4.60 6.29
N ALA A 62 -8.16 -3.87 7.42
CA ALA A 62 -8.30 -4.47 8.74
C ALA A 62 -9.58 -5.31 8.89
N ARG A 63 -10.71 -4.80 8.38
CA ARG A 63 -11.98 -5.53 8.39
C ARG A 63 -11.93 -6.77 7.51
N TRP A 64 -11.35 -6.65 6.32
CA TRP A 64 -11.21 -7.77 5.40
C TRP A 64 -10.30 -8.86 5.97
N ALA A 65 -9.12 -8.50 6.50
CA ALA A 65 -8.21 -9.42 7.16
C ALA A 65 -8.86 -10.09 8.38
N GLY A 66 -9.58 -9.31 9.20
CA GLY A 66 -10.34 -9.82 10.35
C GLY A 66 -11.42 -10.82 9.94
N THR A 67 -12.11 -10.60 8.81
CA THR A 67 -13.09 -11.55 8.28
C THR A 67 -12.45 -12.87 7.88
N ILE A 68 -11.29 -12.84 7.20
CA ILE A 68 -10.57 -14.06 6.82
C ILE A 68 -10.12 -14.83 8.07
N LEU A 69 -9.57 -14.16 9.07
CA LEU A 69 -9.18 -14.79 10.33
C LEU A 69 -10.39 -15.41 11.05
N ALA A 70 -11.52 -14.70 11.12
CA ALA A 70 -12.74 -15.21 11.76
C ALA A 70 -13.32 -16.43 11.04
N GLN A 71 -13.29 -16.47 9.70
CA GLN A 71 -13.68 -17.63 8.91
C GLN A 71 -12.82 -18.86 9.19
N ASN A 72 -11.59 -18.66 9.65
CA ASN A 72 -10.67 -19.72 10.06
C ASN A 72 -10.64 -19.94 11.58
N GLY A 73 -11.66 -19.45 12.31
CA GLY A 73 -11.79 -19.65 13.75
C GLY A 73 -10.77 -18.86 14.58
N ARG A 74 -10.18 -17.79 14.05
CA ARG A 74 -9.17 -16.98 14.73
C ARG A 74 -9.71 -15.61 15.08
N LYS A 75 -9.33 -15.10 16.24
CA LYS A 75 -9.57 -13.72 16.68
C LYS A 75 -8.25 -12.97 16.71
N ILE A 76 -8.28 -11.68 16.46
CA ILE A 76 -7.10 -10.81 16.53
C ILE A 76 -7.45 -9.52 17.27
N THR A 77 -6.55 -9.01 18.09
CA THR A 77 -6.75 -7.72 18.75
C THR A 77 -6.49 -6.56 17.79
N GLY A 78 -7.02 -5.38 18.10
CA GLY A 78 -6.77 -4.18 17.28
C GLY A 78 -5.29 -3.81 17.20
N SER A 79 -4.52 -4.01 18.28
CA SER A 79 -3.08 -3.78 18.31
C SER A 79 -2.32 -4.74 17.40
N SER A 80 -2.63 -6.06 17.50
CA SER A 80 -2.02 -7.09 16.64
C SER A 80 -2.38 -6.89 15.18
N MET A 81 -3.62 -6.47 14.85
CA MET A 81 -4.04 -6.17 13.49
C MET A 81 -3.29 -4.95 12.92
N ASN A 82 -3.13 -3.90 13.70
CA ASN A 82 -2.37 -2.73 13.29
C ASN A 82 -0.91 -3.07 13.00
N LEU A 83 -0.27 -3.85 13.89
CA LEU A 83 1.08 -4.34 13.66
C LEU A 83 1.16 -5.22 12.41
N PHE A 84 0.19 -6.11 12.20
CA PHE A 84 0.12 -6.96 11.02
C PHE A 84 0.09 -6.12 9.72
N LEU A 85 -0.83 -5.16 9.62
CA LEU A 85 -0.93 -4.29 8.44
C LEU A 85 0.28 -3.37 8.29
N GLU A 86 0.89 -2.95 9.40
CA GLU A 86 2.14 -2.20 9.34
C GLU A 86 3.26 -3.01 8.69
N ARG A 87 3.38 -4.30 9.00
CA ARG A 87 4.43 -5.18 8.50
C ARG A 87 4.17 -5.67 7.08
N THR A 88 2.91 -5.91 6.72
CA THR A 88 2.50 -6.44 5.40
C THR A 88 2.25 -5.35 4.35
N GLY A 89 1.94 -4.12 4.77
CA GLY A 89 1.61 -3.01 3.86
C GLY A 89 0.15 -3.03 3.40
N ASP A 90 -0.11 -2.46 2.22
CA ASP A 90 -1.45 -2.27 1.64
C ASP A 90 -1.75 -3.14 0.41
N ASP A 91 -0.82 -4.00 0.03
CA ASP A 91 -1.01 -4.97 -1.05
C ASP A 91 -1.85 -6.15 -0.57
N MET A 92 -3.03 -6.32 -1.15
CA MET A 92 -4.00 -7.33 -0.73
C MET A 92 -3.51 -8.76 -0.94
N GLU A 93 -2.72 -9.01 -2.00
CA GLU A 93 -2.18 -10.35 -2.26
C GLU A 93 -1.11 -10.69 -1.23
N ASN A 94 -0.22 -9.75 -0.90
CA ASN A 94 0.75 -9.93 0.16
C ASN A 94 0.08 -10.15 1.52
N ILE A 95 -0.95 -9.34 1.84
CA ILE A 95 -1.74 -9.50 3.07
C ILE A 95 -2.35 -10.89 3.12
N ARG A 96 -2.91 -11.39 2.02
CA ARG A 96 -3.51 -12.73 1.95
C ARG A 96 -2.49 -13.82 2.23
N MET A 97 -1.33 -13.78 1.58
CA MET A 97 -0.26 -14.75 1.80
C MET A 97 0.24 -14.75 3.25
N GLU A 98 0.40 -13.58 3.85
CA GLU A 98 0.83 -13.45 5.24
C GLU A 98 -0.27 -13.94 6.23
N LEU A 99 -1.56 -13.73 5.91
CA LEU A 99 -2.68 -14.28 6.68
C LEU A 99 -2.70 -15.80 6.63
N GLU A 100 -2.49 -16.42 5.47
CA GLU A 100 -2.43 -17.88 5.32
C GLU A 100 -1.31 -18.49 6.18
N LYS A 101 -0.13 -17.85 6.20
CA LYS A 101 0.96 -18.26 7.08
C LYS A 101 0.60 -18.11 8.56
N LEU A 102 -0.02 -16.99 8.91
CA LEU A 102 -0.40 -16.69 10.30
C LEU A 102 -1.47 -17.66 10.80
N ILE A 103 -2.49 -17.98 9.97
CA ILE A 103 -3.52 -18.98 10.27
C ILE A 103 -2.88 -20.36 10.50
N SER A 104 -1.92 -20.74 9.66
CA SER A 104 -1.22 -22.01 9.77
C SER A 104 -0.33 -22.06 11.02
N TYR A 105 0.37 -20.98 11.33
CA TYR A 105 1.25 -20.90 12.49
C TYR A 105 0.48 -20.96 13.81
N THR A 106 -0.68 -20.31 13.87
CA THR A 106 -1.54 -20.28 15.06
C THR A 106 -2.50 -21.49 15.13
N MET A 107 -2.20 -22.59 14.44
CA MET A 107 -3.01 -23.79 14.48
C MET A 107 -3.06 -24.33 15.92
N GLY A 108 -4.30 -24.41 16.49
CA GLY A 108 -4.52 -24.81 17.89
C GLY A 108 -4.71 -23.63 18.88
N SER A 109 -4.60 -22.39 18.43
CA SER A 109 -4.93 -21.17 19.21
C SER A 109 -6.13 -20.46 18.61
N ASP A 110 -7.04 -19.94 19.43
CA ASP A 110 -8.20 -19.16 18.97
C ASP A 110 -7.86 -17.68 18.79
N VAL A 111 -6.70 -17.21 19.30
CA VAL A 111 -6.33 -15.80 19.30
C VAL A 111 -4.94 -15.64 18.70
N VAL A 112 -4.83 -14.72 17.76
CA VAL A 112 -3.57 -14.26 17.17
C VAL A 112 -3.00 -13.15 18.03
N THR A 113 -1.82 -13.38 18.58
CA THR A 113 -1.12 -12.43 19.44
C THR A 113 -0.17 -11.52 18.65
N THR A 114 0.40 -10.54 19.31
CA THR A 114 1.43 -9.66 18.74
C THR A 114 2.70 -10.45 18.42
N GLU A 115 3.06 -11.37 19.31
CA GLU A 115 4.23 -12.26 19.18
C GLU A 115 4.09 -13.20 17.97
N ASP A 116 2.88 -13.72 17.69
CA ASP A 116 2.61 -14.54 16.51
C ASP A 116 2.81 -13.72 15.23
N VAL A 117 2.31 -12.49 15.21
CA VAL A 117 2.50 -11.58 14.07
C VAL A 117 3.98 -11.30 13.86
N GLU A 118 4.73 -11.03 14.92
CA GLU A 118 6.18 -10.78 14.85
C GLU A 118 6.96 -12.00 14.35
N ALA A 119 6.58 -13.19 14.78
CA ALA A 119 7.25 -14.44 14.43
C ALA A 119 7.02 -14.83 12.95
N VAL A 120 5.81 -14.53 12.41
CA VAL A 120 5.42 -15.01 11.08
C VAL A 120 5.67 -13.98 9.99
N THR A 121 5.37 -12.70 10.26
CA THR A 121 5.41 -11.67 9.22
C THR A 121 6.81 -11.10 9.01
N THR A 122 7.24 -11.03 7.75
CA THR A 122 8.48 -10.38 7.39
C THR A 122 8.28 -8.86 7.31
N VAL A 123 9.17 -8.10 7.94
CA VAL A 123 9.15 -6.63 7.84
C VAL A 123 9.49 -6.23 6.41
N GLN A 124 8.61 -5.44 5.78
CA GLN A 124 8.88 -4.95 4.43
C GLN A 124 10.12 -4.05 4.38
N VAL A 125 10.84 -4.11 3.27
CA VAL A 125 12.01 -3.27 2.99
C VAL A 125 11.73 -1.79 3.21
N THR A 126 10.57 -1.32 2.80
CA THR A 126 10.16 0.09 2.97
C THR A 126 10.06 0.48 4.46
N ASN A 127 9.58 -0.43 5.32
CA ASN A 127 9.49 -0.18 6.76
C ASN A 127 10.89 -0.18 7.40
N LYS A 128 11.77 -1.11 7.00
CA LYS A 128 13.17 -1.10 7.45
C LYS A 128 13.89 0.19 7.06
N ILE A 129 13.64 0.72 5.86
CA ILE A 129 14.18 2.03 5.44
C ILE A 129 13.63 3.16 6.32
N PHE A 130 12.33 3.14 6.61
CA PHE A 130 11.72 4.13 7.51
C PHE A 130 12.37 4.10 8.89
N ASP A 131 12.54 2.93 9.47
CA ASP A 131 13.16 2.72 10.78
C ASP A 131 14.64 3.12 10.76
N MET A 132 15.36 2.81 9.68
CA MET A 132 16.75 3.21 9.50
C MET A 132 16.89 4.74 9.44
N VAL A 133 16.05 5.42 8.66
CA VAL A 133 16.02 6.90 8.62
C VAL A 133 15.70 7.46 10.01
N ASN A 134 14.74 6.87 10.74
CA ASN A 134 14.43 7.27 12.10
C ASN A 134 15.64 7.07 13.06
N ALA A 135 16.37 5.98 12.92
CA ALA A 135 17.60 5.73 13.69
C ALA A 135 18.69 6.76 13.38
N ILE A 136 18.86 7.16 12.10
CA ILE A 136 19.77 8.24 11.70
C ILE A 136 19.40 9.55 12.39
N VAL A 137 18.12 9.94 12.36
CA VAL A 137 17.61 11.16 12.99
C VAL A 137 17.88 11.20 14.47
N THR A 138 17.58 10.10 15.15
CA THR A 138 17.74 9.97 16.60
C THR A 138 19.18 9.68 17.01
N ARG A 139 20.12 9.74 16.06
CA ARG A 139 21.57 9.48 16.25
C ARG A 139 21.88 8.11 16.84
N LYS A 140 21.02 7.13 16.61
CA LYS A 140 21.22 5.73 16.98
C LYS A 140 22.02 5.02 15.90
N THR A 141 23.30 5.38 15.74
CA THR A 141 24.16 4.95 14.65
C THR A 141 24.26 3.42 14.54
N ARG A 142 24.38 2.74 15.69
CA ARG A 142 24.44 1.26 15.69
C ARG A 142 23.19 0.64 15.10
N LEU A 143 22.01 1.08 15.57
CA LEU A 143 20.72 0.59 15.03
C LEU A 143 20.57 0.88 13.52
N ALA A 144 21.03 2.04 13.07
CA ALA A 144 20.97 2.38 11.64
C ALA A 144 21.86 1.42 10.80
N MET A 145 23.04 1.05 11.32
CA MET A 145 23.94 0.11 10.66
C MET A 145 23.38 -1.31 10.68
N ASP A 146 22.84 -1.78 11.81
CA ASP A 146 22.21 -3.10 11.92
C ASP A 146 21.05 -3.23 10.90
N LEU A 147 20.21 -2.19 10.77
CA LEU A 147 19.12 -2.17 9.77
C LEU A 147 19.64 -2.16 8.33
N TYR A 148 20.77 -1.49 8.06
CA TYR A 148 21.41 -1.53 6.76
C TYR A 148 21.95 -2.92 6.42
N GLU A 149 22.63 -3.59 7.36
CA GLU A 149 23.13 -4.96 7.20
C GLU A 149 21.97 -5.95 6.97
N ASP A 150 20.87 -5.78 7.68
CA ASP A 150 19.63 -6.53 7.45
C ASP A 150 19.12 -6.40 6.01
N LEU A 151 19.11 -5.18 5.46
CA LEU A 151 18.69 -4.93 4.08
C LEU A 151 19.62 -5.61 3.06
N LEU A 152 20.93 -5.60 3.33
CA LEU A 152 21.92 -6.33 2.49
C LEU A 152 21.72 -7.84 2.58
N THR A 153 21.42 -8.38 3.77
CA THR A 153 21.11 -9.79 3.98
C THR A 153 19.86 -10.23 3.22
N LEU A 154 18.88 -9.34 3.07
CA LEU A 154 17.69 -9.52 2.23
C LEU A 154 18.01 -9.40 0.72
N LYS A 155 19.31 -9.27 0.36
CA LYS A 155 19.80 -9.09 -1.02
C LYS A 155 19.22 -7.83 -1.72
N GLU A 156 18.88 -6.81 -0.95
CA GLU A 156 18.49 -5.52 -1.55
C GLU A 156 19.71 -4.83 -2.14
N PRO A 157 19.67 -4.42 -3.41
CA PRO A 157 20.78 -3.72 -4.04
C PRO A 157 21.09 -2.39 -3.32
N PRO A 158 22.38 -2.09 -3.01
CA PRO A 158 22.74 -0.85 -2.32
C PRO A 158 22.21 0.43 -2.98
N MET A 159 22.17 0.46 -4.31
CA MET A 159 21.60 1.60 -5.05
C MET A 159 20.11 1.77 -4.82
N ARG A 160 19.36 0.65 -4.67
CA ARG A 160 17.94 0.69 -4.32
C ARG A 160 17.73 1.19 -2.90
N ILE A 161 18.57 0.76 -1.96
CA ILE A 161 18.54 1.26 -0.57
C ILE A 161 18.77 2.77 -0.56
N LEU A 162 19.80 3.26 -1.26
CA LEU A 162 20.08 4.69 -1.37
C LEU A 162 18.91 5.47 -1.98
N PHE A 163 18.31 4.95 -3.05
CA PHE A 163 17.13 5.56 -3.68
C PHE A 163 15.95 5.64 -2.69
N LEU A 164 15.70 4.59 -1.92
CA LEU A 164 14.60 4.56 -0.95
C LEU A 164 14.85 5.53 0.23
N ILE A 165 16.10 5.66 0.67
CA ILE A 165 16.51 6.67 1.67
C ILE A 165 16.25 8.07 1.12
N ALA A 166 16.74 8.39 -0.07
CA ALA A 166 16.54 9.68 -0.70
C ALA A 166 15.04 10.00 -0.90
N ARG A 167 14.26 9.01 -1.33
CA ARG A 167 12.80 9.12 -1.43
C ARG A 167 12.16 9.44 -0.09
N GLN A 168 12.60 8.78 0.99
CA GLN A 168 12.08 9.02 2.34
C GLN A 168 12.38 10.45 2.80
N PHE A 169 13.61 10.94 2.62
CA PHE A 169 13.96 12.32 2.94
C PHE A 169 13.16 13.34 2.12
N ASN A 170 12.96 13.11 0.83
CA ASN A 170 12.08 13.94 0.00
C ASN A 170 10.64 13.96 0.51
N GLN A 171 10.10 12.82 0.94
CA GLN A 171 8.76 12.78 1.55
C GLN A 171 8.70 13.58 2.86
N LEU A 172 9.73 13.46 3.72
CA LEU A 172 9.82 14.25 4.96
C LEU A 172 9.83 15.75 4.68
N LEU A 173 10.61 16.20 3.68
CA LEU A 173 10.67 17.61 3.28
C LEU A 173 9.30 18.11 2.81
N LEU A 174 8.66 17.38 1.90
CA LEU A 174 7.32 17.72 1.39
C LEU A 174 6.28 17.80 2.51
N VAL A 175 6.25 16.81 3.41
CA VAL A 175 5.33 16.79 4.56
C VAL A 175 5.60 18.00 5.45
N LYS A 176 6.85 18.30 5.74
CA LYS A 176 7.23 19.47 6.56
C LYS A 176 6.75 20.79 5.95
N GLU A 177 6.97 20.97 4.65
CA GLU A 177 6.51 22.16 3.93
C GLU A 177 4.98 22.28 3.90
N MET A 178 4.28 21.17 3.67
CA MET A 178 2.81 21.14 3.66
C MET A 178 2.22 21.42 5.05
N THR A 179 2.83 20.84 6.10
CA THR A 179 2.43 21.09 7.49
C THR A 179 2.66 22.56 7.87
N ALA A 180 3.78 23.15 7.47
CA ALA A 180 4.06 24.57 7.70
C ALA A 180 3.05 25.50 7.01
N LYS A 181 2.43 25.06 5.91
CA LYS A 181 1.35 25.75 5.19
C LYS A 181 -0.06 25.45 5.76
N GLY A 182 -0.15 24.75 6.90
CA GLY A 182 -1.41 24.41 7.53
C GLY A 182 -2.23 23.34 6.81
N THR A 183 -1.60 22.55 5.93
CA THR A 183 -2.30 21.45 5.21
C THR A 183 -2.64 20.32 6.18
N ASP A 184 -3.89 19.84 6.13
CA ASP A 184 -4.34 18.73 6.97
C ASP A 184 -3.74 17.38 6.53
N ARG A 185 -3.70 16.41 7.47
CA ARG A 185 -3.09 15.09 7.25
C ARG A 185 -3.74 14.29 6.12
N GLY A 186 -5.05 14.41 5.94
CA GLY A 186 -5.77 13.70 4.89
C GLY A 186 -5.36 14.19 3.51
N THR A 187 -5.26 15.51 3.35
CA THR A 187 -4.77 16.15 2.12
C THR A 187 -3.30 15.80 1.85
N ILE A 188 -2.45 15.73 2.89
CA ILE A 188 -1.06 15.27 2.77
C ILE A 188 -1.01 13.83 2.25
N ALA A 189 -1.76 12.92 2.89
CA ALA A 189 -1.84 11.51 2.47
C ALA A 189 -2.26 11.37 1.00
N SER A 190 -3.30 12.09 0.59
CA SER A 190 -3.82 12.08 -0.78
C SER A 190 -2.81 12.61 -1.79
N LYS A 191 -2.15 13.74 -1.52
CA LYS A 191 -1.15 14.34 -2.43
C LYS A 191 0.11 13.49 -2.58
N LEU A 192 0.57 12.87 -1.50
CA LEU A 192 1.73 11.99 -1.51
C LEU A 192 1.41 10.57 -1.97
N LYS A 193 0.13 10.26 -2.19
CA LYS A 193 -0.37 8.92 -2.54
C LYS A 193 0.10 7.85 -1.56
N ILE A 194 0.09 8.19 -0.26
CA ILE A 194 0.46 7.27 0.83
C ILE A 194 -0.75 7.01 1.73
N PRO A 195 -0.84 5.84 2.37
CA PRO A 195 -1.89 5.54 3.33
C PRO A 195 -1.93 6.56 4.48
N PRO A 196 -3.10 6.91 5.04
CA PRO A 196 -3.23 7.90 6.13
C PRO A 196 -2.39 7.58 7.36
N PHE A 197 -2.23 6.29 7.72
CA PHE A 197 -1.39 5.88 8.85
C PHE A 197 0.11 6.12 8.57
N VAL A 198 0.56 5.92 7.32
CA VAL A 198 1.93 6.25 6.89
C VAL A 198 2.14 7.75 6.93
N ALA A 199 1.17 8.54 6.45
CA ALA A 199 1.24 10.00 6.55
C ALA A 199 1.38 10.48 7.99
N GLY A 200 0.71 9.82 8.96
CA GLY A 200 0.87 10.09 10.38
C GLY A 200 2.30 9.84 10.88
N LYS A 201 2.90 8.71 10.51
CA LYS A 201 4.28 8.35 10.86
C LYS A 201 5.29 9.32 10.22
N VAL A 202 5.14 9.59 8.93
CA VAL A 202 6.02 10.52 8.20
C VAL A 202 5.90 11.94 8.77
N SER A 203 4.70 12.38 9.16
CA SER A 203 4.49 13.69 9.80
C SER A 203 5.18 13.78 11.17
N ALA A 204 5.08 12.72 11.98
CA ALA A 204 5.77 12.66 13.26
C ALA A 204 7.29 12.68 13.09
N GLN A 205 7.81 11.92 12.13
CA GLN A 205 9.23 11.89 11.79
C GLN A 205 9.70 13.25 11.25
N ALA A 206 8.94 13.89 10.34
CA ALA A 206 9.26 15.22 9.82
C ALA A 206 9.31 16.31 10.92
N GLY A 207 8.54 16.15 12.00
CA GLY A 207 8.56 17.01 13.17
C GLY A 207 9.91 16.99 13.91
N ALA A 208 10.60 15.85 13.89
CA ALA A 208 11.88 15.66 14.57
C ALA A 208 13.09 16.29 13.85
N PHE A 209 12.94 16.68 12.58
CA PHE A 209 14.00 17.32 11.80
C PHE A 209 13.82 18.84 11.70
N THR A 210 14.93 19.56 11.57
CA THR A 210 14.91 20.92 10.96
C THR A 210 14.92 20.80 9.43
N ARG A 211 14.55 21.88 8.72
CA ARG A 211 14.60 21.90 7.25
C ARG A 211 16.02 21.67 6.73
N GLU A 212 17.01 22.27 7.41
CA GLU A 212 18.44 22.19 7.07
C GLU A 212 19.02 20.78 7.28
N GLN A 213 18.43 19.98 8.17
CA GLN A 213 18.82 18.59 8.40
C GLN A 213 18.27 17.62 7.35
N ILE A 214 17.23 18.03 6.62
CA ILE A 214 16.62 17.21 5.57
C ILE A 214 17.27 17.47 4.22
N LEU A 215 17.77 18.70 3.98
CA LEU A 215 18.48 19.12 2.76
C LEU A 215 19.93 18.68 2.79
#